data_c2e9356f6542eb998adec054b0714a66
#
_entry.id   c2e9356f6542eb998adec054b0714a66
#
_cell.length_a   1.000
_cell.length_b   1.000
_cell.length_c   1.000
_cell.angle_alpha   90.00
_cell.angle_beta   90.00
_cell.angle_gamma   90.00
#
_symmetry.space_group_name_H-M   'P 1'
#
loop_
_entity.id
_entity.type
_entity.pdbx_description
1 polymer ?
#
loop_
_entity_poly.entity_id
_entity_poly.type
_entity_poly.pdbx_seq_one_letter_code
_entity_poly.pdbx_strand_id
1 'polypeptide(L)'
;MKQIGEDIQVYADLVGNYDKYAEDVKPTVYFLGLSGEVGELTEAIDDVNDLEDKELEWENKVIAELGDIFWYWCGLTKALKIDYRQVWDLVYSETYSRQSFHKRHEPKMYTTELLKVIGCAGRLIEHLKKSIRDDDGIITPQRLEKIEQKLAETLDHLFGFCVTMNVNPYKVLQKNYDKLYARNEAGTIQGEGDGITKDERKTK
;
A
#
# COMPACT_ATOMS: atom_id res chain seq x y z
N MET A 1 11.14 -6.77 -18.26
CA MET A 1 10.74 -6.32 -16.91
C MET A 1 11.97 -5.90 -16.12
N LYS A 2 11.95 -4.73 -15.47
CA LYS A 2 13.00 -4.35 -14.52
C LYS A 2 12.84 -5.15 -13.23
N GLN A 3 13.94 -5.51 -12.61
CA GLN A 3 13.92 -5.98 -11.22
C GLN A 3 13.98 -4.77 -10.30
N ILE A 4 13.12 -4.73 -9.28
CA ILE A 4 13.13 -3.66 -8.28
C ILE A 4 14.40 -3.75 -7.42
N GLY A 5 14.91 -4.98 -7.20
CA GLY A 5 16.07 -5.20 -6.33
C GLY A 5 15.77 -4.68 -4.91
N GLU A 6 16.72 -3.92 -4.36
CA GLU A 6 16.56 -3.22 -3.07
C GLU A 6 16.49 -1.69 -3.27
N ASP A 7 15.88 -1.23 -4.38
CA ASP A 7 15.76 0.19 -4.70
C ASP A 7 14.29 0.59 -4.89
N ILE A 8 13.74 1.25 -3.88
CA ILE A 8 12.39 1.80 -3.90
C ILE A 8 12.16 2.80 -5.05
N GLN A 9 13.25 3.42 -5.59
CA GLN A 9 13.13 4.37 -6.69
C GLN A 9 12.54 3.73 -7.96
N VAL A 10 12.93 2.50 -8.27
CA VAL A 10 12.42 1.78 -9.44
C VAL A 10 10.90 1.59 -9.33
N TYR A 11 10.41 1.31 -8.14
CA TYR A 11 8.98 1.19 -7.86
C TYR A 11 8.27 2.55 -7.91
N ALA A 12 8.86 3.56 -7.31
CA ALA A 12 8.31 4.91 -7.33
C ALA A 12 8.21 5.50 -8.76
N ASP A 13 9.15 5.16 -9.64
CA ASP A 13 9.09 5.54 -11.05
C ASP A 13 7.91 4.86 -11.76
N LEU A 14 7.66 3.58 -11.46
CA LEU A 14 6.48 2.87 -11.97
C LEU A 14 5.18 3.57 -11.54
N VAL A 15 5.05 3.88 -10.24
CA VAL A 15 3.89 4.61 -9.71
C VAL A 15 3.68 5.92 -10.48
N GLY A 16 4.74 6.70 -10.71
CA GLY A 16 4.65 7.96 -11.46
C GLY A 16 4.27 7.78 -12.94
N ASN A 17 4.67 6.68 -13.57
CA ASN A 17 4.39 6.42 -14.98
C ASN A 17 2.97 5.87 -15.21
N TYR A 18 2.43 5.11 -14.26
CA TYR A 18 1.13 4.46 -14.39
C TYR A 18 -0.01 5.23 -13.69
N ASP A 19 0.34 6.25 -12.93
CA ASP A 19 -0.62 7.17 -12.34
C ASP A 19 -1.36 7.96 -13.45
N LYS A 20 -2.68 7.77 -13.52
CA LYS A 20 -3.57 8.39 -14.51
C LYS A 20 -4.58 9.35 -13.85
N TYR A 21 -4.40 9.68 -12.58
CA TYR A 21 -5.30 10.58 -11.87
C TYR A 21 -5.01 12.04 -12.25
N ALA A 22 -6.06 12.87 -12.29
CA ALA A 22 -5.90 14.31 -12.45
C ALA A 22 -5.21 14.92 -11.20
N GLU A 23 -4.35 15.90 -11.40
CA GLU A 23 -3.49 16.45 -10.34
C GLU A 23 -4.26 17.00 -9.13
N ASP A 24 -5.43 17.60 -9.38
CA ASP A 24 -6.29 18.21 -8.34
C ASP A 24 -6.96 17.17 -7.43
N VAL A 25 -7.23 15.97 -7.92
CA VAL A 25 -7.86 14.90 -7.14
C VAL A 25 -6.87 13.84 -6.66
N LYS A 26 -5.67 13.84 -7.20
CA LYS A 26 -4.64 12.82 -6.96
C LYS A 26 -4.38 12.53 -5.49
N PRO A 27 -4.12 13.51 -4.60
CA PRO A 27 -3.93 13.22 -3.18
C PRO A 27 -5.16 12.54 -2.56
N THR A 28 -6.37 13.03 -2.89
CA THR A 28 -7.62 12.47 -2.37
C THR A 28 -7.78 11.00 -2.78
N VAL A 29 -7.53 10.68 -4.06
CA VAL A 29 -7.62 9.30 -4.56
C VAL A 29 -6.63 8.41 -3.82
N TYR A 30 -5.40 8.85 -3.61
CA TYR A 30 -4.40 8.07 -2.88
C TYR A 30 -4.75 7.85 -1.40
N PHE A 31 -5.32 8.85 -0.70
CA PHE A 31 -5.81 8.67 0.67
C PHE A 31 -6.92 7.62 0.74
N LEU A 32 -7.90 7.73 -0.16
CA LEU A 32 -9.05 6.81 -0.18
C LEU A 32 -8.63 5.41 -0.61
N GLY A 33 -7.79 5.30 -1.64
CA GLY A 33 -7.29 4.03 -2.12
C GLY A 33 -6.48 3.29 -1.05
N LEU A 34 -5.52 3.97 -0.39
CA LEU A 34 -4.77 3.36 0.70
C LEU A 34 -5.70 2.79 1.79
N SER A 35 -6.77 3.53 2.13
CA SER A 35 -7.73 3.05 3.13
C SER A 35 -8.57 1.88 2.61
N GLY A 36 -8.92 1.86 1.33
CA GLY A 36 -9.62 0.75 0.69
C GLY A 36 -8.82 -0.54 0.70
N GLU A 37 -7.56 -0.48 0.25
CA GLU A 37 -6.65 -1.64 0.22
C GLU A 37 -6.36 -2.20 1.64
N VAL A 38 -6.32 -1.33 2.65
CA VAL A 38 -6.23 -1.80 4.04
C VAL A 38 -7.48 -2.59 4.44
N GLY A 39 -8.66 -2.21 3.93
CA GLY A 39 -9.89 -2.98 4.08
C GLY A 39 -9.79 -4.36 3.40
N GLU A 40 -9.34 -4.40 2.15
CA GLU A 40 -9.16 -5.64 1.38
C GLU A 40 -8.11 -6.56 2.00
N LEU A 41 -7.01 -6.01 2.52
CA LEU A 41 -6.05 -6.78 3.32
C LEU A 41 -6.70 -7.40 4.56
N THR A 42 -7.62 -6.67 5.23
CA THR A 42 -8.33 -7.17 6.40
C THR A 42 -9.22 -8.36 6.04
N GLU A 43 -9.95 -8.26 4.93
CA GLU A 43 -10.78 -9.34 4.39
C GLU A 43 -9.93 -10.55 3.99
N ALA A 44 -8.81 -10.31 3.29
CA ALA A 44 -7.87 -11.37 2.90
C ALA A 44 -7.33 -12.15 4.11
N ILE A 45 -7.13 -11.50 5.26
CA ILE A 45 -6.67 -12.14 6.48
C ILE A 45 -7.79 -12.93 7.16
N ASP A 46 -9.02 -12.43 7.15
CA ASP A 46 -10.17 -13.11 7.77
C ASP A 46 -10.53 -14.41 7.04
N ASP A 47 -10.35 -14.46 5.73
CA ASP A 47 -10.55 -15.65 4.88
C ASP A 47 -9.70 -16.86 5.29
N VAL A 48 -8.67 -16.70 6.14
CA VAL A 48 -7.79 -17.80 6.62
C VAL A 48 -8.55 -18.89 7.35
N ASN A 49 -9.62 -18.54 8.05
CA ASN A 49 -10.35 -19.49 8.89
C ASN A 49 -11.07 -20.59 8.09
N ASP A 50 -11.21 -20.40 6.76
CA ASP A 50 -11.91 -21.33 5.85
C ASP A 50 -10.96 -22.19 4.98
N LEU A 51 -9.62 -22.10 5.18
CA LEU A 51 -8.65 -22.58 4.19
C LEU A 51 -7.67 -23.64 4.76
N GLU A 52 -8.14 -24.73 5.37
CA GLU A 52 -7.27 -25.79 5.90
C GLU A 52 -6.25 -26.38 4.90
N ASP A 53 -6.44 -26.20 3.57
CA ASP A 53 -5.56 -26.73 2.51
C ASP A 53 -5.01 -25.69 1.52
N LYS A 54 -5.15 -24.36 1.79
CA LYS A 54 -4.85 -23.29 0.82
C LYS A 54 -3.89 -22.21 1.31
N GLU A 55 -2.96 -22.56 2.18
CA GLU A 55 -1.99 -21.60 2.76
C GLU A 55 -1.27 -20.76 1.69
N LEU A 56 -0.85 -21.36 0.59
CA LEU A 56 -0.17 -20.66 -0.50
C LEU A 56 -1.09 -19.67 -1.26
N GLU A 57 -2.36 -20.04 -1.45
CA GLU A 57 -3.35 -19.17 -2.11
C GLU A 57 -3.63 -17.94 -1.25
N TRP A 58 -3.83 -18.15 0.03
CA TRP A 58 -3.99 -17.10 1.03
C TRP A 58 -2.77 -16.17 1.10
N GLU A 59 -1.55 -16.73 1.22
CA GLU A 59 -0.32 -15.93 1.25
C GLU A 59 -0.21 -15.06 -0.01
N ASN A 60 -0.52 -15.60 -1.19
CA ASN A 60 -0.49 -14.83 -2.43
C ASN A 60 -1.53 -13.71 -2.45
N LYS A 61 -2.75 -13.91 -1.90
CA LYS A 61 -3.77 -12.88 -1.77
C LYS A 61 -3.29 -11.77 -0.84
N VAL A 62 -2.83 -12.10 0.35
CA VAL A 62 -2.29 -11.12 1.32
C VAL A 62 -1.13 -10.31 0.73
N ILE A 63 -0.21 -10.95 -0.01
CA ILE A 63 0.91 -10.27 -0.67
C ILE A 63 0.40 -9.32 -1.77
N ALA A 64 -0.67 -9.66 -2.47
CA ALA A 64 -1.25 -8.79 -3.49
C ALA A 64 -1.80 -7.50 -2.87
N GLU A 65 -2.60 -7.62 -1.79
CA GLU A 65 -3.16 -6.45 -1.09
C GLU A 65 -2.09 -5.58 -0.44
N LEU A 66 -1.05 -6.20 0.15
CA LEU A 66 0.12 -5.45 0.63
C LEU A 66 0.78 -4.64 -0.49
N GLY A 67 0.90 -5.22 -1.69
CA GLY A 67 1.44 -4.54 -2.87
C GLY A 67 0.62 -3.32 -3.26
N ASP A 68 -0.70 -3.44 -3.22
CA ASP A 68 -1.61 -2.33 -3.54
C ASP A 68 -1.59 -1.24 -2.47
N ILE A 69 -1.46 -1.58 -1.19
CA ILE A 69 -1.21 -0.60 -0.11
C ILE A 69 0.11 0.15 -0.34
N PHE A 70 1.21 -0.54 -0.70
CA PHE A 70 2.48 0.12 -1.02
C PHE A 70 2.36 1.04 -2.25
N TRP A 71 1.56 0.67 -3.25
CA TRP A 71 1.26 1.53 -4.40
C TRP A 71 0.64 2.85 -3.95
N TYR A 72 -0.44 2.81 -3.17
CA TYR A 72 -1.12 4.00 -2.69
C TYR A 72 -0.27 4.81 -1.71
N TRP A 73 0.52 4.16 -0.85
CA TRP A 73 1.47 4.83 0.03
C TRP A 73 2.51 5.61 -0.76
N CYS A 74 3.14 4.98 -1.75
CA CYS A 74 4.13 5.62 -2.60
C CYS A 74 3.52 6.76 -3.44
N GLY A 75 2.34 6.55 -4.00
CA GLY A 75 1.61 7.57 -4.74
C GLY A 75 1.27 8.80 -3.89
N LEU A 76 0.82 8.57 -2.66
CA LEU A 76 0.49 9.64 -1.72
C LEU A 76 1.72 10.45 -1.31
N THR A 77 2.83 9.79 -0.96
CA THR A 77 4.08 10.47 -0.61
C THR A 77 4.56 11.36 -1.77
N LYS A 78 4.52 10.84 -3.00
CA LYS A 78 4.88 11.62 -4.20
C LYS A 78 3.94 12.79 -4.45
N ALA A 79 2.62 12.58 -4.38
CA ALA A 79 1.62 13.62 -4.59
C ALA A 79 1.75 14.78 -3.57
N LEU A 80 2.16 14.46 -2.34
CA LEU A 80 2.38 15.42 -1.27
C LEU A 80 3.83 15.97 -1.24
N LYS A 81 4.71 15.54 -2.16
CA LYS A 81 6.12 15.92 -2.23
C LYS A 81 6.91 15.59 -0.95
N ILE A 82 6.53 14.51 -0.28
CA ILE A 82 7.26 13.94 0.85
C ILE A 82 8.43 13.11 0.30
N ASP A 83 9.58 13.16 0.96
CA ASP A 83 10.73 12.35 0.59
C ASP A 83 10.50 10.88 0.98
N TYR A 84 9.81 10.15 0.08
CA TYR A 84 9.47 8.74 0.29
C TYR A 84 10.71 7.85 0.45
N ARG A 85 11.85 8.22 -0.17
CA ARG A 85 13.09 7.46 -0.05
C ARG A 85 13.65 7.57 1.36
N GLN A 86 13.74 8.78 1.89
CA GLN A 86 14.20 9.00 3.25
C GLN A 86 13.33 8.24 4.27
N VAL A 87 12.01 8.32 4.13
CA VAL A 87 11.07 7.60 4.99
C VAL A 87 11.25 6.09 4.86
N TRP A 88 11.36 5.57 3.63
CA TRP A 88 11.57 4.14 3.38
C TRP A 88 12.87 3.62 3.98
N ASP A 89 14.00 4.28 3.69
CA ASP A 89 15.32 3.84 4.13
C ASP A 89 15.44 3.85 5.65
N LEU A 90 14.88 4.88 6.30
CA LEU A 90 14.85 4.98 7.77
C LEU A 90 14.07 3.80 8.37
N VAL A 91 12.84 3.60 7.95
CA VAL A 91 11.97 2.54 8.49
C VAL A 91 12.53 1.15 8.15
N TYR A 92 13.02 0.94 6.93
CA TYR A 92 13.64 -0.33 6.54
C TYR A 92 14.85 -0.67 7.40
N SER A 93 15.74 0.30 7.66
CA SER A 93 16.93 0.08 8.50
C SER A 93 16.58 -0.14 9.97
N GLU A 94 15.56 0.50 10.49
CA GLU A 94 15.16 0.41 11.90
C GLU A 94 14.32 -0.82 12.20
N THR A 95 13.36 -1.12 11.34
CA THR A 95 12.37 -2.16 11.61
C THR A 95 12.73 -3.47 10.94
N TYR A 96 12.98 -3.45 9.63
CA TYR A 96 13.13 -4.67 8.85
C TYR A 96 14.53 -5.30 8.98
N SER A 97 15.60 -4.51 8.81
CA SER A 97 16.97 -5.04 8.80
C SER A 97 17.45 -5.55 10.17
N ARG A 98 16.86 -5.06 11.27
CA ARG A 98 17.22 -5.44 12.64
C ARG A 98 16.48 -6.66 13.17
N GLN A 99 15.47 -7.14 12.47
CA GLN A 99 14.68 -8.29 12.91
C GLN A 99 15.23 -9.59 12.33
N SER A 100 15.49 -10.57 13.21
CA SER A 100 15.82 -11.93 12.76
C SER A 100 14.58 -12.64 12.28
N PHE A 101 14.55 -13.04 11.01
CA PHE A 101 13.45 -13.76 10.35
C PHE A 101 13.17 -15.15 10.91
N HIS A 102 13.35 -15.41 12.18
CA HIS A 102 13.27 -16.75 12.75
C HIS A 102 11.99 -17.00 13.55
N LYS A 103 11.02 -16.07 13.53
CA LYS A 103 9.76 -16.29 14.25
C LYS A 103 8.69 -16.84 13.32
N ARG A 104 8.13 -17.98 13.72
CA ARG A 104 6.97 -18.60 13.10
C ARG A 104 5.80 -17.63 13.01
N HIS A 105 4.97 -17.82 11.98
CA HIS A 105 3.64 -17.23 11.86
C HIS A 105 2.84 -17.44 13.16
N GLU A 106 2.78 -16.42 14.01
CA GLU A 106 1.85 -16.42 15.13
C GLU A 106 0.67 -15.52 14.76
N PRO A 107 -0.54 -16.09 14.60
CA PRO A 107 -1.73 -15.34 14.19
C PRO A 107 -1.95 -14.04 14.98
N LYS A 108 -1.65 -14.07 16.26
CA LYS A 108 -1.77 -12.89 17.14
C LYS A 108 -0.83 -11.73 16.77
N MET A 109 0.31 -12.02 16.15
CA MET A 109 1.29 -10.98 15.81
C MET A 109 0.87 -10.20 14.57
N TYR A 110 0.47 -10.87 13.50
CA TYR A 110 0.03 -10.13 12.30
C TYR A 110 -1.29 -9.41 12.52
N THR A 111 -2.21 -9.94 13.33
CA THR A 111 -3.42 -9.21 13.74
C THR A 111 -3.08 -7.91 14.46
N THR A 112 -2.06 -7.92 15.33
CA THR A 112 -1.62 -6.71 16.03
C THR A 112 -1.08 -5.66 15.07
N GLU A 113 -0.23 -6.03 14.11
CA GLU A 113 0.30 -5.10 13.11
C GLU A 113 -0.81 -4.62 12.16
N LEU A 114 -1.72 -5.50 11.75
CA LEU A 114 -2.89 -5.12 10.96
C LEU A 114 -3.74 -4.06 11.66
N LEU A 115 -4.07 -4.24 12.93
CA LEU A 115 -4.85 -3.25 13.70
C LEU A 115 -4.15 -1.88 13.76
N LYS A 116 -2.83 -1.85 13.82
CA LYS A 116 -2.05 -0.60 13.76
C LYS A 116 -2.11 0.04 12.37
N VAL A 117 -1.96 -0.75 11.30
CA VAL A 117 -2.11 -0.27 9.91
C VAL A 117 -3.51 0.34 9.70
N ILE A 118 -4.57 -0.34 10.15
CA ILE A 118 -5.95 0.18 10.11
C ILE A 118 -6.06 1.51 10.85
N GLY A 119 -5.48 1.59 12.06
CA GLY A 119 -5.46 2.82 12.86
C GLY A 119 -4.75 3.97 12.16
N CYS A 120 -3.62 3.72 11.49
CA CYS A 120 -2.89 4.71 10.72
C CYS A 120 -3.68 5.17 9.49
N ALA A 121 -4.26 4.25 8.72
CA ALA A 121 -5.11 4.57 7.57
C ALA A 121 -6.30 5.46 7.99
N GLY A 122 -6.98 5.12 9.08
CA GLY A 122 -8.06 5.94 9.64
C GLY A 122 -7.59 7.34 10.04
N ARG A 123 -6.38 7.50 10.58
CA ARG A 123 -5.80 8.80 10.90
C ARG A 123 -5.44 9.61 9.66
N LEU A 124 -4.95 8.98 8.61
CA LEU A 124 -4.70 9.64 7.32
C LEU A 124 -6.00 10.19 6.74
N ILE A 125 -7.09 9.41 6.72
CA ILE A 125 -8.43 9.87 6.30
C ILE A 125 -8.94 11.02 7.18
N GLU A 126 -8.70 10.97 8.50
CA GLU A 126 -9.06 12.07 9.42
C GLU A 126 -8.33 13.37 9.06
N HIS A 127 -7.05 13.32 8.63
CA HIS A 127 -6.32 14.50 8.15
C HIS A 127 -6.88 15.02 6.83
N LEU A 128 -7.21 14.15 5.87
CA LEU A 128 -7.87 14.54 4.62
C LEU A 128 -9.22 15.22 4.91
N LYS A 129 -10.06 14.60 5.73
CA LYS A 129 -11.36 15.16 6.12
C LYS A 129 -11.21 16.56 6.73
N LYS A 130 -10.23 16.76 7.60
CA LYS A 130 -9.98 18.06 8.22
C LYS A 130 -9.46 19.09 7.23
N SER A 131 -8.63 18.71 6.25
CA SER A 131 -8.23 19.64 5.21
C SER A 131 -9.42 20.14 4.39
N ILE A 132 -10.35 19.22 4.06
CA ILE A 132 -11.57 19.59 3.32
C ILE A 132 -12.50 20.46 4.17
N ARG A 133 -12.72 20.11 5.44
CA ARG A 133 -13.68 20.78 6.31
C ARG A 133 -13.19 22.13 6.83
N ASP A 134 -11.92 22.23 7.23
CA ASP A 134 -11.38 23.31 8.04
C ASP A 134 -10.40 24.22 7.25
N ASP A 135 -9.81 23.72 6.15
CA ASP A 135 -8.72 24.36 5.42
C ASP A 135 -9.05 24.54 3.92
N ASP A 136 -10.32 24.61 3.54
CA ASP A 136 -10.80 24.82 2.16
C ASP A 136 -10.22 23.80 1.14
N GLY A 137 -9.98 22.56 1.57
CA GLY A 137 -9.37 21.50 0.76
C GLY A 137 -7.84 21.57 0.67
N ILE A 138 -7.21 22.54 1.35
CA ILE A 138 -5.76 22.72 1.32
C ILE A 138 -5.08 21.88 2.41
N ILE A 139 -4.02 21.18 2.06
CA ILE A 139 -3.16 20.51 3.04
C ILE A 139 -2.14 21.55 3.53
N THR A 140 -2.41 22.13 4.71
CA THR A 140 -1.52 23.12 5.32
C THR A 140 -0.18 22.50 5.75
N PRO A 141 0.91 23.29 5.89
CA PRO A 141 2.21 22.77 6.34
C PRO A 141 2.13 21.98 7.66
N GLN A 142 1.36 22.47 8.63
CA GLN A 142 1.18 21.81 9.92
C GLN A 142 0.42 20.48 9.79
N ARG A 143 -0.48 20.38 8.80
CA ARG A 143 -1.19 19.15 8.51
C ARG A 143 -0.30 18.17 7.75
N LEU A 144 0.51 18.67 6.82
CA LEU A 144 1.47 17.89 6.05
C LEU A 144 2.47 17.17 6.98
N GLU A 145 3.04 17.86 7.96
CA GLU A 145 3.93 17.27 8.97
C GLU A 145 3.28 16.08 9.69
N LYS A 146 2.01 16.23 10.09
CA LYS A 146 1.26 15.14 10.75
C LYS A 146 0.95 13.98 9.80
N ILE A 147 0.70 14.26 8.53
CA ILE A 147 0.48 13.25 7.49
C ILE A 147 1.79 12.49 7.25
N GLU A 148 2.91 13.19 7.11
CA GLU A 148 4.24 12.59 6.93
C GLU A 148 4.59 11.64 8.07
N GLN A 149 4.43 12.08 9.32
CA GLN A 149 4.61 11.22 10.49
C GLN A 149 3.72 9.99 10.42
N LYS A 150 2.46 10.15 10.02
CA LYS A 150 1.50 9.04 9.96
C LYS A 150 1.79 8.09 8.80
N LEU A 151 2.35 8.57 7.69
CA LEU A 151 2.85 7.74 6.59
C LEU A 151 4.09 6.92 7.01
N ALA A 152 4.99 7.50 7.79
CA ALA A 152 6.13 6.78 8.35
C ALA A 152 5.67 5.67 9.31
N GLU A 153 4.74 5.97 10.22
CA GLU A 153 4.15 4.97 11.12
C GLU A 153 3.41 3.85 10.34
N THR A 154 2.69 4.21 9.26
CA THR A 154 2.03 3.22 8.39
C THR A 154 3.05 2.27 7.79
N LEU A 155 4.16 2.81 7.26
CA LEU A 155 5.22 2.02 6.66
C LEU A 155 5.89 1.10 7.67
N ASP A 156 6.16 1.60 8.89
CA ASP A 156 6.73 0.80 9.99
C ASP A 156 5.86 -0.42 10.33
N HIS A 157 4.56 -0.22 10.42
CA HIS A 157 3.62 -1.31 10.69
C HIS A 157 3.45 -2.27 9.51
N LEU A 158 3.51 -1.78 8.26
CA LEU A 158 3.54 -2.64 7.08
C LEU A 158 4.80 -3.51 7.05
N PHE A 159 5.95 -2.95 7.42
CA PHE A 159 7.18 -3.73 7.56
C PHE A 159 7.09 -4.73 8.72
N GLY A 160 6.53 -4.32 9.86
CA GLY A 160 6.23 -5.22 10.97
C GLY A 160 5.34 -6.39 10.52
N PHE A 161 4.31 -6.11 9.73
CA PHE A 161 3.46 -7.12 9.14
C PHE A 161 4.24 -8.07 8.20
N CYS A 162 5.04 -7.52 7.28
CA CYS A 162 5.91 -8.31 6.40
C CYS A 162 6.86 -9.23 7.20
N VAL A 163 7.43 -8.73 8.30
CA VAL A 163 8.27 -9.55 9.19
C VAL A 163 7.49 -10.70 9.80
N THR A 164 6.27 -10.45 10.31
CA THR A 164 5.43 -11.49 10.92
C THR A 164 5.01 -12.56 9.92
N MET A 165 4.83 -12.17 8.65
CA MET A 165 4.53 -13.06 7.54
C MET A 165 5.78 -13.72 6.94
N ASN A 166 6.97 -13.41 7.43
CA ASN A 166 8.26 -13.83 6.85
C ASN A 166 8.38 -13.50 5.35
N VAL A 167 7.88 -12.35 4.95
CA VAL A 167 7.87 -11.87 3.56
C VAL A 167 8.81 -10.68 3.43
N ASN A 168 9.66 -10.70 2.39
CA ASN A 168 10.50 -9.55 2.07
C ASN A 168 9.66 -8.45 1.39
N PRO A 169 9.62 -7.21 1.91
CA PRO A 169 8.85 -6.12 1.31
C PRO A 169 9.24 -5.84 -0.15
N TYR A 170 10.51 -5.98 -0.53
CA TYR A 170 10.91 -5.83 -1.94
C TYR A 170 10.33 -6.94 -2.85
N LYS A 171 10.07 -8.15 -2.33
CA LYS A 171 9.33 -9.18 -3.08
C LYS A 171 7.87 -8.81 -3.27
N VAL A 172 7.25 -8.18 -2.26
CA VAL A 172 5.89 -7.62 -2.38
C VAL A 172 5.85 -6.56 -3.49
N LEU A 173 6.77 -5.59 -3.45
CA LEU A 173 6.89 -4.57 -4.48
C LEU A 173 7.13 -5.16 -5.87
N GLN A 174 7.98 -6.20 -6.00
CA GLN A 174 8.23 -6.85 -7.29
C GLN A 174 6.97 -7.52 -7.85
N LYS A 175 6.23 -8.26 -7.02
CA LYS A 175 4.96 -8.88 -7.44
C LYS A 175 3.93 -7.84 -7.89
N ASN A 176 3.81 -6.74 -7.15
CA ASN A 176 2.92 -5.64 -7.53
C ASN A 176 3.37 -4.97 -8.82
N TYR A 177 4.69 -4.71 -8.97
CA TYR A 177 5.27 -4.20 -10.21
C TYR A 177 4.90 -5.09 -11.40
N ASP A 178 5.10 -6.39 -11.29
CA ASP A 178 4.85 -7.35 -12.38
C ASP A 178 3.35 -7.38 -12.74
N LYS A 179 2.46 -7.35 -11.74
CA LYS A 179 1.01 -7.24 -11.92
C LYS A 179 0.62 -5.97 -12.70
N LEU A 180 1.12 -4.82 -12.25
CA LEU A 180 0.79 -3.53 -12.87
C LEU A 180 1.41 -3.38 -14.27
N TYR A 181 2.61 -3.90 -14.47
CA TYR A 181 3.24 -3.95 -15.78
C TYR A 181 2.40 -4.76 -16.77
N ALA A 182 1.97 -5.97 -16.38
CA ALA A 182 1.11 -6.82 -17.21
C ALA A 182 -0.23 -6.14 -17.54
N ARG A 183 -0.86 -5.47 -16.55
CA ARG A 183 -2.10 -4.71 -16.75
C ARG A 183 -1.91 -3.54 -17.71
N ASN A 184 -0.77 -2.85 -17.64
CA ASN A 184 -0.47 -1.75 -18.55
C ASN A 184 -0.28 -2.23 -19.98
N GLU A 185 0.46 -3.33 -20.20
CA GLU A 185 0.63 -3.95 -21.53
C GLU A 185 -0.71 -4.42 -22.11
N ALA A 186 -1.60 -4.92 -21.26
CA ALA A 186 -2.96 -5.33 -21.67
C ALA A 186 -3.93 -4.15 -21.84
N GLY A 187 -3.54 -2.90 -21.54
CA GLY A 187 -4.41 -1.72 -21.58
C GLY A 187 -5.49 -1.70 -20.51
N THR A 188 -5.35 -2.47 -19.44
CA THR A 188 -6.32 -2.65 -18.34
C THR A 188 -5.88 -1.99 -17.03
N ILE A 189 -4.92 -1.07 -17.07
CA ILE A 189 -4.39 -0.40 -15.87
C ILE A 189 -5.46 0.39 -15.12
N GLN A 190 -6.48 0.88 -15.81
CA GLN A 190 -7.65 1.54 -15.24
C GLN A 190 -8.85 0.61 -15.35
N GLY A 191 -9.32 0.09 -14.25
CA GLY A 191 -10.48 -0.78 -14.21
C GLY A 191 -10.63 -1.43 -12.84
N GLU A 192 -11.81 -1.98 -12.60
CA GLU A 192 -12.00 -2.88 -11.48
C GLU A 192 -11.10 -4.11 -11.68
N GLY A 193 -10.34 -4.50 -10.67
CA GLY A 193 -9.28 -5.50 -10.75
C GLY A 193 -9.70 -6.91 -11.18
N ASP A 194 -10.99 -7.15 -11.32
CA ASP A 194 -11.63 -8.46 -11.48
C ASP A 194 -11.71 -8.95 -12.93
N GLY A 195 -10.85 -8.44 -13.81
CA GLY A 195 -10.79 -8.91 -15.21
C GLY A 195 -11.86 -8.34 -16.14
N ILE A 196 -12.72 -7.43 -15.68
CA ILE A 196 -13.74 -6.79 -16.51
C ILE A 196 -13.10 -5.72 -17.41
N THR A 197 -13.12 -5.94 -18.70
CA THR A 197 -12.59 -4.99 -19.68
C THR A 197 -13.50 -3.75 -19.84
N LYS A 198 -12.92 -2.62 -20.30
CA LYS A 198 -13.70 -1.38 -20.55
C LYS A 198 -14.88 -1.56 -21.48
N ASP A 199 -14.84 -2.55 -22.38
CA ASP A 199 -15.91 -2.79 -23.35
C ASP A 199 -17.14 -3.48 -22.72
N GLU A 200 -16.96 -4.27 -21.66
CA GLU A 200 -18.06 -4.94 -20.96
C GLU A 200 -18.90 -3.99 -20.08
N ARG A 201 -18.37 -2.80 -19.75
CA ARG A 201 -19.09 -1.76 -18.98
C ARG A 201 -20.05 -0.92 -19.80
N LYS A 202 -19.92 -0.91 -21.13
CA LYS A 202 -20.81 -0.14 -21.99
C LYS A 202 -22.13 -0.87 -22.33
N THR A 203 -22.28 -2.11 -21.88
CA THR A 203 -23.39 -2.99 -22.17
C THR A 203 -24.31 -3.28 -20.97
N LYS A 204 -24.18 -2.51 -19.88
CA LYS A 204 -25.11 -2.60 -18.74
C LYS A 204 -25.86 -1.29 -18.51
#